data_a03ee73ef6e51d66673fffbcbcf835ae
#
_entry.id   a03ee73ef6e51d66673fffbcbcf835ae
#
_cell.length_a   1.000
_cell.length_b   1.000
_cell.length_c   1.000
_cell.angle_alpha   90.00
_cell.angle_beta   90.00
_cell.angle_gamma   90.00
#
_symmetry.space_group_name_H-M   'P 1'
#
loop_
_entity.id
_entity.type
_entity.pdbx_description
1 polymer ?
#
loop_
_entity_poly.entity_id
_entity_poly.type
_entity_poly.pdbx_seq_one_letter_code
_entity_poly.pdbx_strand_id
1 'polypeptide(L)'
;FLSNKQVDEKYDIFAEAFKSIDTSQVQFLPQSMPPFPWHFGGQQFHNLFNESEKIKKICDLLELNICLDISHASMFTTYKGINLSDYVSEISPYISHMHLSDSTGTDGEGIQIGEGDINWQEILKILDEKSPKSSFIPEVWQSHKNSGEGIWVALNRLNNIWN
;
A
#
# COMPACT_ATOMS: atom_id res chain seq x y z
N PHE A 1 10.02 17.54 -7.50
CA PHE A 1 10.48 16.18 -7.16
C PHE A 1 11.82 16.24 -6.44
N LEU A 2 12.01 15.37 -5.43
CA LEU A 2 13.31 15.21 -4.79
C LEU A 2 14.25 14.41 -5.72
N SER A 3 15.55 14.71 -5.67
CA SER A 3 16.58 13.85 -6.27
C SER A 3 16.73 12.55 -5.45
N ASN A 4 17.28 11.50 -6.05
CA ASN A 4 17.51 10.23 -5.33
C ASN A 4 18.32 10.43 -4.04
N LYS A 5 19.35 11.30 -4.06
CA LYS A 5 20.12 11.63 -2.87
C LYS A 5 19.24 12.25 -1.76
N GLN A 6 18.37 13.19 -2.11
CA GLN A 6 17.46 13.79 -1.13
C GLN A 6 16.43 12.78 -0.59
N VAL A 7 15.98 11.83 -1.43
CA VAL A 7 15.12 10.72 -0.98
C VAL A 7 15.86 9.84 0.02
N ASP A 8 17.10 9.46 -0.27
CA ASP A 8 17.92 8.66 0.66
C ASP A 8 18.14 9.39 1.98
N GLU A 9 18.44 10.69 1.96
CA GLU A 9 18.55 11.53 3.17
C GLU A 9 17.25 11.53 4.00
N LYS A 10 16.07 11.47 3.36
CA LYS A 10 14.78 11.38 4.07
C LYS A 10 14.57 10.00 4.71
N TYR A 11 14.99 8.92 4.06
CA TYR A 11 14.97 7.60 4.68
C TYR A 11 15.95 7.50 5.85
N ASP A 12 17.11 8.13 5.77
CA ASP A 12 18.06 8.18 6.90
C ASP A 12 17.44 8.91 8.09
N ILE A 13 16.77 10.06 7.87
CA ILE A 13 16.05 10.79 8.92
C ILE A 13 14.92 9.92 9.52
N PHE A 14 14.16 9.22 8.68
CA PHE A 14 13.13 8.30 9.15
C PHE A 14 13.74 7.20 10.03
N ALA A 15 14.82 6.57 9.57
CA ALA A 15 15.50 5.51 10.31
C ALA A 15 16.00 5.97 11.69
N GLU A 16 16.61 7.13 11.76
CA GLU A 16 17.08 7.70 13.05
C GLU A 16 15.90 8.04 13.98
N ALA A 17 14.83 8.64 13.45
CA ALA A 17 13.64 8.94 14.22
C ALA A 17 12.98 7.65 14.75
N PHE A 18 12.86 6.61 13.89
CA PHE A 18 12.24 5.34 14.25
C PHE A 18 12.98 4.63 15.40
N LYS A 19 14.32 4.63 15.40
CA LYS A 19 15.12 4.04 16.48
C LYS A 19 14.86 4.66 17.86
N SER A 20 14.31 5.87 17.91
CA SER A 20 13.96 6.56 19.15
C SER A 20 12.54 6.25 19.66
N ILE A 21 11.72 5.53 18.89
CA ILE A 21 10.34 5.20 19.24
C ILE A 21 10.30 3.88 19.99
N ASP A 22 9.63 3.86 21.14
CA ASP A 22 9.32 2.61 21.85
C ASP A 22 8.16 1.89 21.15
N THR A 23 8.49 0.80 20.46
CA THR A 23 7.51 -0.06 19.76
C THR A 23 7.19 -1.33 20.54
N SER A 24 7.61 -1.47 21.81
CA SER A 24 7.45 -2.70 22.59
C SER A 24 6.00 -3.15 22.78
N GLN A 25 5.03 -2.24 22.69
CA GLN A 25 3.60 -2.49 22.92
C GLN A 25 2.76 -2.44 21.62
N VAL A 26 3.35 -2.06 20.48
CA VAL A 26 2.65 -1.88 19.23
C VAL A 26 3.51 -2.34 18.05
N GLN A 27 2.88 -2.89 17.02
CA GLN A 27 3.54 -3.10 15.75
C GLN A 27 3.41 -1.83 14.90
N PHE A 28 4.52 -1.22 14.55
CA PHE A 28 4.56 -0.07 13.65
C PHE A 28 4.74 -0.55 12.21
N LEU A 29 3.80 -0.20 11.34
CA LEU A 29 3.80 -0.59 9.93
C LEU A 29 3.71 0.67 9.06
N PRO A 30 4.83 1.14 8.48
CA PRO A 30 4.77 2.19 7.48
C PRO A 30 3.89 1.75 6.30
N GLN A 31 2.99 2.63 5.86
CA GLN A 31 2.12 2.34 4.73
C GLN A 31 2.79 2.69 3.41
N SER A 32 2.57 1.86 2.37
CA SER A 32 2.92 2.22 1.01
C SER A 32 2.09 3.41 0.53
N MET A 33 2.73 4.36 -0.16
CA MET A 33 2.12 5.64 -0.51
C MET A 33 1.82 5.75 -2.01
N PRO A 34 0.75 6.45 -2.40
CA PRO A 34 0.47 6.73 -3.80
C PRO A 34 1.48 7.74 -4.37
N PRO A 35 1.61 7.88 -5.70
CA PRO A 35 2.52 8.83 -6.29
C PRO A 35 2.12 10.29 -6.03
N PHE A 36 0.81 10.56 -5.93
CA PHE A 36 0.23 11.89 -5.78
C PHE A 36 -0.83 11.96 -4.67
N PRO A 37 -0.43 11.79 -3.40
CA PRO A 37 -1.39 11.93 -2.30
C PRO A 37 -1.92 13.35 -2.20
N TRP A 38 -3.14 13.49 -1.70
CA TRP A 38 -3.75 14.78 -1.46
C TRP A 38 -3.26 15.38 -0.13
N HIS A 39 -2.73 16.60 -0.19
CA HIS A 39 -2.27 17.36 0.97
C HIS A 39 -2.92 18.74 1.02
N PHE A 40 -2.71 19.49 2.12
CA PHE A 40 -3.06 20.90 2.19
C PHE A 40 -2.41 21.68 1.03
N GLY A 41 -3.22 22.27 0.16
CA GLY A 41 -2.76 22.94 -1.04
C GLY A 41 -2.78 22.12 -2.32
N GLY A 42 -3.36 20.91 -2.30
CA GLY A 42 -3.56 20.05 -3.46
C GLY A 42 -2.64 18.83 -3.50
N GLN A 43 -2.65 18.11 -4.61
CA GLN A 43 -1.81 16.93 -4.79
C GLN A 43 -0.32 17.31 -4.92
N GLN A 44 0.52 16.53 -4.27
CA GLN A 44 1.98 16.66 -4.33
C GLN A 44 2.60 15.31 -4.58
N PHE A 45 3.73 15.28 -5.31
CA PHE A 45 4.44 14.04 -5.55
C PHE A 45 5.06 13.50 -4.25
N HIS A 46 4.79 12.24 -3.95
CA HIS A 46 5.34 11.54 -2.80
C HIS A 46 6.54 10.67 -3.19
N ASN A 47 7.65 10.84 -2.47
CA ASN A 47 8.91 10.17 -2.80
C ASN A 47 9.29 9.01 -1.87
N LEU A 48 8.52 8.79 -0.78
CA LEU A 48 8.83 7.76 0.22
C LEU A 48 7.78 6.66 0.24
N PHE A 49 8.19 5.45 0.58
CA PHE A 49 7.31 4.27 0.70
C PHE A 49 6.48 3.96 -0.55
N ASN A 50 7.04 4.21 -1.73
CA ASN A 50 6.43 3.87 -3.00
C ASN A 50 7.36 3.06 -3.94
N GLU A 51 8.68 3.16 -3.84
CA GLU A 51 9.61 2.34 -4.61
C GLU A 51 9.99 1.07 -3.86
N SER A 52 9.77 -0.12 -4.48
CA SER A 52 10.00 -1.43 -3.86
C SER A 52 11.41 -1.59 -3.28
N GLU A 53 12.43 -1.18 -4.03
CA GLU A 53 13.83 -1.25 -3.59
C GLU A 53 14.10 -0.42 -2.31
N LYS A 54 13.49 0.77 -2.20
CA LYS A 54 13.62 1.61 -1.02
C LYS A 54 12.86 1.04 0.17
N ILE A 55 11.67 0.49 -0.07
CA ILE A 55 10.85 -0.20 0.94
C ILE A 55 11.65 -1.39 1.51
N LYS A 56 12.16 -2.27 0.66
CA LYS A 56 12.96 -3.42 1.09
C LYS A 56 14.16 -2.99 1.93
N LYS A 57 14.94 -2.02 1.42
CA LYS A 57 16.13 -1.51 2.13
C LYS A 57 15.81 -0.98 3.53
N ILE A 58 14.72 -0.21 3.70
CA ILE A 58 14.37 0.34 5.02
C ILE A 58 13.80 -0.73 5.95
N CYS A 59 13.03 -1.69 5.41
CA CYS A 59 12.52 -2.82 6.17
C CYS A 59 13.65 -3.71 6.69
N ASP A 60 14.62 -4.05 5.85
CA ASP A 60 15.80 -4.83 6.25
C ASP A 60 16.63 -4.08 7.30
N LEU A 61 16.84 -2.77 7.12
CA LEU A 61 17.65 -1.96 8.03
C LEU A 61 17.05 -1.85 9.44
N LEU A 62 15.73 -1.78 9.54
CA LEU A 62 15.01 -1.52 10.79
C LEU A 62 14.24 -2.74 11.31
N GLU A 63 14.36 -3.90 10.64
CA GLU A 63 13.59 -5.12 10.95
C GLU A 63 12.08 -4.85 10.98
N LEU A 64 11.59 -4.04 10.02
CA LEU A 64 10.19 -3.63 9.90
C LEU A 64 9.43 -4.47 8.89
N ASN A 65 8.11 -4.51 9.09
CA ASN A 65 7.15 -4.84 8.06
C ASN A 65 6.36 -3.59 7.63
N ILE A 66 5.56 -3.72 6.60
CA ILE A 66 4.75 -2.63 6.04
C ILE A 66 3.26 -2.95 6.09
N CYS A 67 2.47 -1.89 6.01
CA CYS A 67 1.09 -1.94 5.54
C CYS A 67 1.10 -1.70 4.02
N LEU A 68 0.72 -2.70 3.22
CA LEU A 68 0.57 -2.54 1.78
C LEU A 68 -0.83 -2.02 1.47
N ASP A 69 -0.91 -0.82 0.93
CA ASP A 69 -2.13 -0.31 0.31
C ASP A 69 -2.11 -0.66 -1.19
N ILE A 70 -3.04 -1.50 -1.61
CA ILE A 70 -3.08 -2.01 -2.99
C ILE A 70 -3.47 -0.91 -3.97
N SER A 71 -4.38 -0.01 -3.60
CA SER A 71 -4.76 1.10 -4.49
C SER A 71 -3.59 2.07 -4.69
N HIS A 72 -2.86 2.38 -3.64
CA HIS A 72 -1.65 3.20 -3.71
C HIS A 72 -0.57 2.56 -4.59
N ALA A 73 -0.32 1.26 -4.41
CA ALA A 73 0.62 0.50 -5.21
C ALA A 73 0.21 0.48 -6.69
N SER A 74 -1.08 0.30 -6.99
CA SER A 74 -1.62 0.31 -8.36
C SER A 74 -1.42 1.67 -9.03
N MET A 75 -1.75 2.77 -8.34
CA MET A 75 -1.52 4.12 -8.86
C MET A 75 -0.03 4.42 -9.08
N PHE A 76 0.84 3.99 -8.15
CA PHE A 76 2.28 4.18 -8.28
C PHE A 76 2.86 3.39 -9.45
N THR A 77 2.48 2.12 -9.61
CA THR A 77 2.97 1.27 -10.70
C THR A 77 2.46 1.76 -12.05
N THR A 78 1.23 2.25 -12.13
CA THR A 78 0.67 2.92 -13.32
C THR A 78 1.49 4.17 -13.67
N TYR A 79 1.82 5.02 -12.70
CA TYR A 79 2.65 6.20 -12.90
C TYR A 79 4.05 5.86 -13.41
N LYS A 80 4.66 4.79 -12.89
CA LYS A 80 5.99 4.33 -13.30
C LYS A 80 6.00 3.50 -14.59
N GLY A 81 4.84 3.02 -15.06
CA GLY A 81 4.75 2.11 -16.19
C GLY A 81 5.34 0.73 -15.90
N ILE A 82 5.23 0.24 -14.66
CA ILE A 82 5.66 -1.09 -14.23
C ILE A 82 4.46 -1.97 -13.87
N ASN A 83 4.68 -3.28 -13.81
CA ASN A 83 3.61 -4.23 -13.52
C ASN A 83 3.30 -4.28 -12.01
N LEU A 84 2.00 -4.19 -11.65
CA LEU A 84 1.55 -4.24 -10.25
C LEU A 84 1.83 -5.60 -9.59
N SER A 85 1.61 -6.70 -10.33
CA SER A 85 1.83 -8.06 -9.80
C SER A 85 3.29 -8.31 -9.47
N ASP A 86 4.21 -7.84 -10.32
CA ASP A 86 5.65 -7.92 -10.07
C ASP A 86 6.03 -7.10 -8.83
N TYR A 87 5.51 -5.87 -8.72
CA TYR A 87 5.73 -5.00 -7.57
C TYR A 87 5.23 -5.64 -6.26
N VAL A 88 3.98 -6.11 -6.23
CA VAL A 88 3.40 -6.78 -5.05
C VAL A 88 4.18 -8.04 -4.70
N SER A 89 4.53 -8.85 -5.69
CA SER A 89 5.34 -10.06 -5.51
C SER A 89 6.70 -9.77 -4.87
N GLU A 90 7.33 -8.67 -5.25
CA GLU A 90 8.65 -8.25 -4.76
C GLU A 90 8.65 -7.82 -3.29
N ILE A 91 7.60 -7.09 -2.86
CA ILE A 91 7.49 -6.58 -1.48
C ILE A 91 6.71 -7.51 -0.54
N SER A 92 6.12 -8.58 -1.06
CA SER A 92 5.31 -9.54 -0.28
C SER A 92 5.97 -10.07 0.99
N PRO A 93 7.29 -10.35 1.05
CA PRO A 93 7.93 -10.81 2.27
C PRO A 93 7.86 -9.84 3.46
N TYR A 94 7.61 -8.56 3.19
CA TYR A 94 7.56 -7.50 4.20
C TYR A 94 6.15 -7.11 4.62
N ILE A 95 5.10 -7.68 4.01
CA ILE A 95 3.72 -7.31 4.28
C ILE A 95 3.23 -7.97 5.57
N SER A 96 2.71 -7.19 6.51
CA SER A 96 2.00 -7.67 7.71
C SER A 96 0.53 -7.26 7.74
N HIS A 97 0.18 -6.18 7.06
CA HIS A 97 -1.19 -5.69 6.95
C HIS A 97 -1.44 -5.14 5.55
N MET A 98 -2.70 -5.13 5.14
CA MET A 98 -3.10 -4.64 3.83
C MET A 98 -4.34 -3.74 3.93
N HIS A 99 -4.34 -2.66 3.17
CA HIS A 99 -5.53 -1.90 2.82
C HIS A 99 -5.97 -2.30 1.41
N LEU A 100 -7.23 -2.73 1.29
CA LEU A 100 -7.77 -3.25 0.05
C LEU A 100 -8.87 -2.33 -0.49
N SER A 101 -8.58 -1.62 -1.54
CA SER A 101 -9.51 -0.90 -2.39
C SER A 101 -9.01 -0.88 -3.82
N ASP A 102 -9.90 -0.66 -4.77
CA ASP A 102 -9.54 -0.54 -6.17
C ASP A 102 -9.05 0.88 -6.49
N SER A 103 -8.46 1.06 -7.65
CA SER A 103 -7.99 2.34 -8.14
C SER A 103 -8.12 2.46 -9.66
N THR A 104 -8.07 3.69 -10.16
CA THR A 104 -7.96 3.98 -11.60
C THR A 104 -6.88 5.01 -11.86
N GLY A 105 -6.10 4.79 -12.92
CA GLY A 105 -5.06 5.73 -13.32
C GLY A 105 -4.02 5.98 -12.23
N THR A 106 -3.69 7.25 -12.00
CA THR A 106 -2.61 7.68 -11.07
C THR A 106 -3.11 8.45 -9.84
N ASP A 107 -4.42 8.72 -9.73
CA ASP A 107 -5.02 9.58 -8.70
C ASP A 107 -6.44 9.14 -8.25
N GLY A 108 -6.96 8.05 -8.81
CA GLY A 108 -8.28 7.51 -8.46
C GLY A 108 -8.18 6.43 -7.40
N GLU A 109 -7.97 6.80 -6.12
CA GLU A 109 -7.88 5.86 -5.00
C GLU A 109 -9.23 5.53 -4.35
N GLY A 110 -9.27 4.46 -3.57
CA GLY A 110 -10.40 4.13 -2.70
C GLY A 110 -11.67 3.69 -3.44
N ILE A 111 -11.56 3.21 -4.66
CA ILE A 111 -12.67 2.71 -5.46
C ILE A 111 -13.13 1.36 -4.92
N GLN A 112 -14.40 1.03 -5.11
CA GLN A 112 -14.96 -0.26 -4.69
C GLN A 112 -14.27 -1.43 -5.43
N ILE A 113 -14.00 -2.51 -4.74
CA ILE A 113 -13.37 -3.72 -5.28
C ILE A 113 -14.04 -4.16 -6.59
N GLY A 114 -13.24 -4.28 -7.67
CA GLY A 114 -13.70 -4.70 -8.99
C GLY A 114 -14.36 -3.59 -9.83
N GLU A 115 -14.28 -2.34 -9.41
CA GLU A 115 -14.77 -1.17 -10.17
C GLU A 115 -13.63 -0.31 -10.74
N GLY A 116 -12.38 -0.67 -10.48
CA GLY A 116 -11.18 0.00 -11.00
C GLY A 116 -10.40 -0.86 -11.97
N ASP A 117 -9.08 -0.61 -12.02
CA ASP A 117 -8.17 -1.20 -13.01
C ASP A 117 -7.39 -2.43 -12.46
N ILE A 118 -7.58 -2.80 -11.17
CA ILE A 118 -6.79 -3.84 -10.52
C ILE A 118 -7.26 -5.24 -10.94
N ASN A 119 -6.33 -6.08 -11.40
CA ASN A 119 -6.59 -7.52 -11.60
C ASN A 119 -6.58 -8.26 -10.24
N TRP A 120 -7.70 -8.23 -9.53
CA TRP A 120 -7.84 -8.79 -8.20
C TRP A 120 -7.56 -10.29 -8.12
N GLN A 121 -7.90 -11.07 -9.15
CA GLN A 121 -7.61 -12.52 -9.16
C GLN A 121 -6.11 -12.79 -9.08
N GLU A 122 -5.33 -12.05 -9.83
CA GLU A 122 -3.87 -12.18 -9.84
C GLU A 122 -3.25 -11.67 -8.53
N ILE A 123 -3.69 -10.52 -8.04
CA ILE A 123 -3.17 -9.91 -6.81
C ILE A 123 -3.47 -10.78 -5.59
N LEU A 124 -4.72 -11.24 -5.42
CA LEU A 124 -5.09 -12.09 -4.30
C LEU A 124 -4.33 -13.42 -4.30
N LYS A 125 -4.10 -14.01 -5.48
CA LYS A 125 -3.28 -15.22 -5.60
C LYS A 125 -1.85 -14.99 -5.09
N ILE A 126 -1.20 -13.89 -5.49
CA ILE A 126 0.15 -13.55 -5.02
C ILE A 126 0.17 -13.36 -3.51
N LEU A 127 -0.80 -12.64 -2.96
CA LEU A 127 -0.89 -12.37 -1.53
C LEU A 127 -1.12 -13.64 -0.72
N ASP A 128 -1.99 -14.53 -1.19
CA ASP A 128 -2.26 -15.81 -0.55
C ASP A 128 -1.02 -16.74 -0.54
N GLU A 129 -0.29 -16.78 -1.65
CA GLU A 129 0.93 -17.58 -1.78
C GLU A 129 2.11 -17.02 -0.96
N LYS A 130 2.29 -15.69 -0.94
CA LYS A 130 3.52 -15.07 -0.43
C LYS A 130 3.37 -14.34 0.91
N SER A 131 2.15 -13.95 1.27
CA SER A 131 1.85 -13.20 2.50
C SER A 131 0.62 -13.77 3.24
N PRO A 132 0.48 -15.11 3.40
CA PRO A 132 -0.75 -15.76 3.86
C PRO A 132 -1.12 -15.44 5.33
N LYS A 133 -0.22 -14.82 6.08
CA LYS A 133 -0.44 -14.44 7.48
C LYS A 133 -0.79 -12.98 7.67
N SER A 134 -0.78 -12.20 6.60
CA SER A 134 -1.10 -10.77 6.67
C SER A 134 -2.59 -10.57 6.93
N SER A 135 -2.90 -9.62 7.80
CA SER A 135 -4.28 -9.17 7.99
C SER A 135 -4.66 -8.12 6.94
N PHE A 136 -5.95 -7.86 6.77
CA PHE A 136 -6.39 -6.80 5.87
C PHE A 136 -7.65 -6.09 6.35
N ILE A 137 -7.89 -4.91 5.82
CA ILE A 137 -9.15 -4.17 5.90
C ILE A 137 -9.55 -3.67 4.52
N PRO A 138 -10.85 -3.63 4.17
CA PRO A 138 -11.32 -2.85 3.03
C PRO A 138 -11.22 -1.35 3.34
N GLU A 139 -10.57 -0.59 2.48
CA GLU A 139 -10.44 0.87 2.61
C GLU A 139 -11.09 1.59 1.42
N VAL A 140 -12.37 1.31 1.20
CA VAL A 140 -13.15 1.91 0.14
C VAL A 140 -13.66 3.28 0.56
N TRP A 141 -13.53 4.28 -0.29
CA TRP A 141 -13.99 5.65 -0.03
C TRP A 141 -15.46 5.69 0.41
N GLN A 142 -15.72 6.36 1.53
CA GLN A 142 -17.06 6.50 2.12
C GLN A 142 -17.76 5.17 2.50
N SER A 143 -17.04 4.05 2.56
CA SER A 143 -17.59 2.72 2.86
C SER A 143 -18.28 2.60 4.22
N HIS A 144 -17.99 3.52 5.16
CA HIS A 144 -18.60 3.61 6.49
C HIS A 144 -20.06 4.10 6.47
N LYS A 145 -20.49 4.73 5.36
CA LYS A 145 -21.88 5.22 5.23
C LYS A 145 -22.86 4.05 5.19
N ASN A 146 -24.15 4.34 5.46
CA ASN A 146 -25.23 3.35 5.47
C ASN A 146 -24.90 2.11 6.32
N SER A 147 -24.43 2.33 7.53
CA SER A 147 -24.05 1.24 8.46
C SER A 147 -22.91 0.34 7.92
N GLY A 148 -21.98 0.92 7.14
CA GLY A 148 -20.85 0.19 6.61
C GLY A 148 -21.14 -0.62 5.34
N GLU A 149 -22.19 -0.28 4.60
CA GLU A 149 -22.60 -1.00 3.39
C GLU A 149 -21.44 -1.23 2.42
N GLY A 150 -20.62 -0.20 2.17
CA GLY A 150 -19.48 -0.31 1.26
C GLY A 150 -18.42 -1.31 1.72
N ILE A 151 -18.23 -1.48 3.05
CA ILE A 151 -17.32 -2.49 3.62
C ILE A 151 -17.85 -3.89 3.33
N TRP A 152 -19.15 -4.13 3.57
CA TRP A 152 -19.77 -5.43 3.30
C TRP A 152 -19.75 -5.80 1.82
N VAL A 153 -19.98 -4.83 0.94
CA VAL A 153 -19.86 -5.03 -0.51
C VAL A 153 -18.43 -5.44 -0.88
N ALA A 154 -17.41 -4.74 -0.36
CA ALA A 154 -16.01 -5.07 -0.62
C ALA A 154 -15.66 -6.48 -0.15
N LEU A 155 -16.03 -6.84 1.09
CA LEU A 155 -15.78 -8.18 1.65
C LEU A 155 -16.46 -9.28 0.83
N ASN A 156 -17.70 -9.07 0.40
CA ASN A 156 -18.40 -10.04 -0.45
C ASN A 156 -17.73 -10.21 -1.81
N ARG A 157 -17.29 -9.13 -2.45
CA ARG A 157 -16.57 -9.17 -3.73
C ARG A 157 -15.23 -9.88 -3.59
N LEU A 158 -14.44 -9.56 -2.56
CA LEU A 158 -13.18 -10.24 -2.27
C LEU A 158 -13.41 -11.74 -2.04
N ASN A 159 -14.40 -12.12 -1.25
CA ASN A 159 -14.72 -13.53 -1.01
C ASN A 159 -15.08 -14.29 -2.31
N ASN A 160 -15.81 -13.66 -3.22
CA ASN A 160 -16.19 -14.27 -4.50
C ASN A 160 -15.02 -14.39 -5.47
N ILE A 161 -14.00 -13.52 -5.36
CA ILE A 161 -12.79 -13.59 -6.19
C ILE A 161 -11.82 -14.62 -5.63
N TRP A 162 -11.75 -14.75 -4.30
CA TRP A 162 -10.82 -15.64 -3.60
C TRP A 162 -11.20 -17.13 -3.70
N ASN A 163 -12.53 -17.45 -3.88
CA ASN A 163 -13.05 -18.81 -4.04
C ASN A 163 -13.30 -19.17 -5.51
#